data_4db01bc6adb4a035d1d3bd9d36d23593
#
_entry.id   4db01bc6adb4a035d1d3bd9d36d23593
#
_cell.length_a   1.000
_cell.length_b   1.000
_cell.length_c   1.000
_cell.angle_alpha   90.00
_cell.angle_beta   90.00
_cell.angle_gamma   90.00
#
_symmetry.space_group_name_H-M   'P 1'
#
loop_
_entity.id
_entity.type
_entity.pdbx_description
1 polymer ?
#
loop_
_entity_poly.entity_id
_entity_poly.type
_entity_poly.pdbx_seq_one_letter_code
_entity_poly.pdbx_strand_id
1 'polypeptide(L)'
;MRLTVLLFLIIPTTLFAFENPKIKINNFYIQKYEVTISEFSNFANKTNFKTEAEKQGFGYEYGAGWEKRKNWNYKTPYGKNPESLTEPAVHVSYFEAEQYCKFINGRLPSFAEWSTAAYTQVLETKVFEKNKTYTYPSGDKAEKMNSTDLLSYRKHYDVLKLPEGINGLVAMGGNVWEWTKDRKDNSALTAGSSWWYSSGNTTKSGAQFKSADFYAIYVGFRCAFEK
;
A
#
# COMPACT_ATOMS: atom_id res chain seq x y z
N MET A 1 -23.15 19.24 -56.62
CA MET A 1 -23.19 19.19 -55.18
C MET A 1 -22.17 18.11 -54.74
N ARG A 2 -20.96 18.49 -54.31
CA ARG A 2 -19.90 17.54 -53.86
C ARG A 2 -20.07 17.32 -52.36
N LEU A 3 -20.35 16.08 -51.97
CA LEU A 3 -20.47 15.69 -50.59
C LEU A 3 -19.05 15.42 -50.05
N THR A 4 -18.57 16.30 -49.18
CA THR A 4 -17.27 16.08 -48.47
C THR A 4 -17.53 15.23 -47.24
N VAL A 5 -17.10 13.97 -47.30
CA VAL A 5 -17.15 13.06 -46.14
C VAL A 5 -15.94 13.39 -45.24
N LEU A 6 -16.19 13.95 -44.06
CA LEU A 6 -15.18 14.15 -43.02
C LEU A 6 -14.98 12.79 -42.27
N LEU A 7 -13.85 12.15 -42.51
CA LEU A 7 -13.43 10.98 -41.76
C LEU A 7 -12.88 11.43 -40.41
N PHE A 8 -13.62 11.22 -39.32
CA PHE A 8 -13.09 11.39 -37.96
C PHE A 8 -12.19 10.21 -37.61
N LEU A 9 -10.89 10.44 -37.59
CA LEU A 9 -9.93 9.49 -37.00
C LEU A 9 -10.13 9.46 -35.47
N ILE A 10 -10.76 8.41 -34.97
CA ILE A 10 -10.80 8.11 -33.53
C ILE A 10 -9.41 7.56 -33.19
N ILE A 11 -8.53 8.41 -32.64
CA ILE A 11 -7.28 7.97 -32.03
C ILE A 11 -7.64 7.30 -30.72
N PRO A 12 -7.38 6.00 -30.51
CA PRO A 12 -7.61 5.38 -29.24
C PRO A 12 -6.64 6.00 -28.22
N THR A 13 -7.17 6.76 -27.27
CA THR A 13 -6.41 7.16 -26.09
C THR A 13 -6.12 5.91 -25.27
N THR A 14 -4.94 5.35 -25.42
CA THR A 14 -4.44 4.33 -24.49
C THR A 14 -4.30 5.02 -23.14
N LEU A 15 -5.25 4.76 -22.25
CA LEU A 15 -5.11 5.08 -20.84
C LEU A 15 -3.92 4.24 -20.34
N PHE A 16 -2.77 4.85 -20.14
CA PHE A 16 -1.66 4.18 -19.49
C PHE A 16 -2.12 3.82 -18.08
N ALA A 17 -2.29 2.53 -17.84
CA ALA A 17 -2.56 2.03 -16.50
C ALA A 17 -1.36 2.40 -15.60
N PHE A 18 -1.62 2.88 -14.40
CA PHE A 18 -0.57 3.12 -13.40
C PHE A 18 0.23 1.83 -13.20
N GLU A 19 1.53 1.89 -13.42
CA GLU A 19 2.46 0.81 -13.14
C GLU A 19 3.28 1.17 -11.90
N ASN A 20 3.21 0.33 -10.87
CA ASN A 20 3.96 0.51 -9.62
C ASN A 20 5.41 0.08 -9.82
N PRO A 21 6.38 0.99 -9.80
CA PRO A 21 7.78 0.65 -10.06
C PRO A 21 8.31 -0.34 -9.02
N LYS A 22 9.18 -1.25 -9.48
CA LYS A 22 9.89 -2.21 -8.63
C LYS A 22 11.28 -1.68 -8.32
N ILE A 23 11.56 -1.45 -7.05
CA ILE A 23 12.85 -0.97 -6.56
C ILE A 23 13.71 -2.18 -6.15
N LYS A 24 14.93 -2.25 -6.66
CA LYS A 24 15.87 -3.31 -6.32
C LYS A 24 16.48 -3.06 -4.94
N ILE A 25 16.30 -4.01 -4.04
CA ILE A 25 16.87 -4.01 -2.69
C ILE A 25 17.74 -5.29 -2.55
N ASN A 26 19.04 -5.14 -2.64
CA ASN A 26 20.00 -6.26 -2.59
C ASN A 26 19.64 -7.38 -3.60
N ASN A 27 19.07 -8.49 -3.11
CA ASN A 27 18.76 -9.70 -3.89
C ASN A 27 17.26 -9.87 -4.22
N PHE A 28 16.42 -8.88 -3.95
CA PHE A 28 14.99 -8.88 -4.29
C PHE A 28 14.54 -7.52 -4.83
N TYR A 29 13.30 -7.47 -5.34
CA TYR A 29 12.63 -6.22 -5.70
C TYR A 29 11.40 -6.02 -4.82
N ILE A 30 11.03 -4.76 -4.56
CA ILE A 30 9.83 -4.39 -3.83
C ILE A 30 9.11 -3.27 -4.58
N GLN A 31 7.78 -3.24 -4.54
CA GLN A 31 7.01 -2.13 -5.11
C GLN A 31 7.35 -0.82 -4.43
N LYS A 32 7.50 0.25 -5.22
CA LYS A 32 7.80 1.60 -4.71
C LYS A 32 6.70 2.13 -3.80
N TYR A 33 5.47 1.86 -4.17
CA TYR A 33 4.25 2.30 -3.50
C TYR A 33 3.50 1.12 -2.89
N GLU A 34 2.62 1.40 -1.93
CA GLU A 34 1.54 0.49 -1.53
C GLU A 34 0.71 0.11 -2.76
N VAL A 35 0.14 -1.08 -2.78
CA VAL A 35 -0.78 -1.50 -3.86
C VAL A 35 -1.99 -0.58 -3.87
N THR A 36 -2.29 -0.02 -5.04
CA THR A 36 -3.35 0.97 -5.22
C THR A 36 -4.72 0.34 -5.48
N ILE A 37 -5.78 1.12 -5.30
CA ILE A 37 -7.15 0.75 -5.67
C ILE A 37 -7.22 0.34 -7.16
N SER A 38 -6.53 1.07 -8.04
CA SER A 38 -6.48 0.77 -9.48
C SER A 38 -5.89 -0.61 -9.76
N GLU A 39 -4.74 -0.90 -9.15
CA GLU A 39 -4.04 -2.18 -9.33
C GLU A 39 -4.87 -3.36 -8.80
N PHE A 40 -5.42 -3.21 -7.59
CA PHE A 40 -6.26 -4.26 -6.98
C PHE A 40 -7.58 -4.45 -7.76
N SER A 41 -8.17 -3.37 -8.27
CA SER A 41 -9.36 -3.46 -9.14
C SER A 41 -9.08 -4.22 -10.44
N ASN A 42 -7.92 -4.01 -11.06
CA ASN A 42 -7.52 -4.76 -12.25
C ASN A 42 -7.41 -6.26 -11.97
N PHE A 43 -6.81 -6.64 -10.84
CA PHE A 43 -6.76 -8.03 -10.37
C PHE A 43 -8.17 -8.60 -10.16
N ALA A 44 -8.99 -7.90 -9.36
CA ALA A 44 -10.33 -8.36 -9.03
C ALA A 44 -11.21 -8.55 -10.28
N ASN A 45 -11.13 -7.61 -11.24
CA ASN A 45 -11.88 -7.70 -12.50
C ASN A 45 -11.40 -8.86 -13.38
N LYS A 46 -10.09 -9.08 -13.50
CA LYS A 46 -9.53 -10.16 -14.33
C LYS A 46 -9.78 -11.56 -13.77
N THR A 47 -9.94 -11.68 -12.47
CA THR A 47 -10.10 -12.97 -11.77
C THR A 47 -11.52 -13.19 -11.23
N ASN A 48 -12.44 -12.24 -11.40
CA ASN A 48 -13.76 -12.21 -10.76
C ASN A 48 -13.65 -12.32 -9.22
N PHE A 49 -12.57 -11.80 -8.65
CA PHE A 49 -12.30 -11.85 -7.23
C PHE A 49 -13.21 -10.90 -6.44
N LYS A 50 -13.70 -11.35 -5.30
CA LYS A 50 -14.43 -10.53 -4.32
C LYS A 50 -13.77 -10.64 -2.97
N THR A 51 -13.45 -9.49 -2.35
CA THR A 51 -12.91 -9.44 -0.98
C THR A 51 -13.96 -9.84 0.07
N GLU A 52 -13.50 -10.22 1.26
CA GLU A 52 -14.40 -10.47 2.39
C GLU A 52 -15.21 -9.21 2.76
N ALA A 53 -14.60 -8.03 2.68
CA ALA A 53 -15.30 -6.77 2.87
C ALA A 53 -16.47 -6.60 1.88
N GLU A 54 -16.30 -6.96 0.59
CA GLU A 54 -17.37 -6.94 -0.41
C GLU A 54 -18.43 -8.01 -0.15
N LYS A 55 -18.04 -9.22 0.24
CA LYS A 55 -18.97 -10.34 0.54
C LYS A 55 -19.81 -10.05 1.79
N GLN A 56 -19.18 -9.52 2.83
CA GLN A 56 -19.85 -9.18 4.10
C GLN A 56 -20.62 -7.86 4.03
N GLY A 57 -20.32 -7.00 3.05
CA GLY A 57 -20.97 -5.70 2.85
C GLY A 57 -20.54 -4.62 3.85
N PHE A 58 -19.40 -4.79 4.54
CA PHE A 58 -18.86 -3.79 5.46
C PHE A 58 -17.33 -3.88 5.57
N GLY A 59 -16.71 -2.79 5.96
CA GLY A 59 -15.32 -2.72 6.42
C GLY A 59 -15.24 -2.33 7.88
N TYR A 60 -14.04 -2.45 8.48
CA TYR A 60 -13.81 -2.07 9.87
C TYR A 60 -13.10 -0.74 10.00
N GLU A 61 -13.53 0.04 10.99
CA GLU A 61 -12.86 1.21 11.53
C GLU A 61 -12.76 1.08 13.05
N TYR A 62 -11.77 1.74 13.65
CA TYR A 62 -11.64 1.84 15.10
C TYR A 62 -12.07 3.24 15.55
N GLY A 63 -13.14 3.29 16.36
CA GLY A 63 -13.60 4.49 17.06
C GLY A 63 -13.49 4.31 18.56
N ALA A 64 -14.62 4.18 19.27
CA ALA A 64 -14.66 3.74 20.68
C ALA A 64 -14.40 2.23 20.83
N GLY A 65 -14.19 1.52 19.74
CA GLY A 65 -13.94 0.12 19.56
C GLY A 65 -13.95 -0.22 18.07
N TRP A 66 -13.88 -1.49 17.70
CA TRP A 66 -14.02 -1.91 16.31
C TRP A 66 -15.48 -1.78 15.84
N GLU A 67 -15.70 -0.94 14.84
CA GLU A 67 -17.00 -0.64 14.28
C GLU A 67 -17.11 -1.14 12.84
N LYS A 68 -18.27 -1.74 12.51
CA LYS A 68 -18.61 -2.14 11.14
C LYS A 68 -19.19 -0.95 10.39
N ARG A 69 -18.56 -0.58 9.29
CA ARG A 69 -18.99 0.51 8.40
C ARG A 69 -19.57 -0.09 7.11
N LYS A 70 -20.87 0.09 6.90
CA LYS A 70 -21.60 -0.45 5.75
C LYS A 70 -21.00 0.06 4.43
N ASN A 71 -20.82 -0.83 3.46
CA ASN A 71 -20.28 -0.57 2.12
C ASN A 71 -18.82 -0.10 2.09
N TRP A 72 -18.06 -0.21 3.19
CA TRP A 72 -16.64 0.05 3.18
C TRP A 72 -15.90 -1.19 2.68
N ASN A 73 -15.11 -1.01 1.63
CA ASN A 73 -14.24 -1.99 1.01
C ASN A 73 -13.15 -1.27 0.21
N TYR A 74 -12.28 -1.99 -0.48
CA TYR A 74 -11.17 -1.35 -1.19
C TYR A 74 -11.61 -0.38 -2.31
N LYS A 75 -12.79 -0.56 -2.94
CA LYS A 75 -13.33 0.35 -3.98
C LYS A 75 -13.93 1.61 -3.39
N THR A 76 -14.47 1.50 -2.19
CA THR A 76 -15.16 2.56 -1.46
C THR A 76 -14.63 2.62 -0.03
N PRO A 77 -13.36 3.04 0.18
CA PRO A 77 -12.67 2.93 1.46
C PRO A 77 -13.45 3.53 2.65
N TYR A 78 -14.10 4.67 2.40
CA TYR A 78 -14.93 5.38 3.38
C TYR A 78 -16.42 5.34 3.02
N GLY A 79 -16.88 4.27 2.35
CA GLY A 79 -18.27 4.11 1.92
C GLY A 79 -18.69 5.01 0.75
N LYS A 80 -17.75 5.69 0.12
CA LYS A 80 -17.89 6.55 -1.06
C LYS A 80 -16.75 6.34 -2.04
N ASN A 81 -16.90 6.81 -3.25
CA ASN A 81 -15.82 6.75 -4.23
C ASN A 81 -14.55 7.44 -3.69
N PRO A 82 -13.36 6.86 -3.94
CA PRO A 82 -12.09 7.47 -3.55
C PRO A 82 -11.86 8.78 -4.33
N GLU A 83 -11.03 9.65 -3.78
CA GLU A 83 -10.63 10.89 -4.46
C GLU A 83 -9.64 10.59 -5.62
N SER A 84 -8.89 9.49 -5.48
CA SER A 84 -7.97 8.99 -6.51
C SER A 84 -7.93 7.47 -6.50
N LEU A 85 -7.80 6.86 -7.67
CA LEU A 85 -7.57 5.43 -7.79
C LEU A 85 -6.13 5.01 -7.45
N THR A 86 -5.25 5.97 -7.18
CA THR A 86 -3.89 5.78 -6.65
C THR A 86 -3.83 5.88 -5.12
N GLU A 87 -4.97 5.98 -4.43
CA GLU A 87 -5.03 5.69 -2.99
C GLU A 87 -4.75 4.20 -2.74
N PRO A 88 -4.19 3.83 -1.54
CA PRO A 88 -3.89 2.44 -1.23
C PRO A 88 -5.16 1.57 -1.16
N ALA A 89 -5.06 0.33 -1.63
CA ALA A 89 -6.10 -0.68 -1.45
C ALA A 89 -6.14 -1.12 0.02
N VAL A 90 -7.17 -0.71 0.74
CA VAL A 90 -7.41 -1.04 2.14
C VAL A 90 -8.60 -1.98 2.28
N HIS A 91 -8.95 -2.41 3.50
CA HIS A 91 -9.95 -3.44 3.74
C HIS A 91 -9.62 -4.76 3.01
N VAL A 92 -8.34 -5.08 2.93
CA VAL A 92 -7.79 -6.29 2.32
C VAL A 92 -7.12 -7.12 3.41
N SER A 93 -7.54 -8.37 3.57
CA SER A 93 -6.93 -9.31 4.52
C SER A 93 -5.56 -9.80 4.03
N TYR A 94 -4.80 -10.46 4.92
CA TYR A 94 -3.53 -11.08 4.56
C TYR A 94 -3.66 -12.05 3.38
N PHE A 95 -4.67 -12.92 3.41
CA PHE A 95 -4.87 -13.93 2.38
C PHE A 95 -5.21 -13.33 1.01
N GLU A 96 -5.95 -12.23 0.99
CA GLU A 96 -6.31 -11.50 -0.23
C GLU A 96 -5.11 -10.74 -0.79
N ALA A 97 -4.30 -10.14 0.08
CA ALA A 97 -3.04 -9.50 -0.28
C ALA A 97 -2.05 -10.51 -0.89
N GLU A 98 -1.94 -11.71 -0.29
CA GLU A 98 -1.10 -12.79 -0.80
C GLU A 98 -1.57 -13.27 -2.18
N GLN A 99 -2.88 -13.40 -2.40
CA GLN A 99 -3.45 -13.78 -3.71
C GLN A 99 -3.15 -12.72 -4.79
N TYR A 100 -3.32 -11.44 -4.44
CA TYR A 100 -2.96 -10.36 -5.35
C TYR A 100 -1.47 -10.42 -5.74
N CYS A 101 -0.57 -10.52 -4.75
CA CYS A 101 0.86 -10.56 -5.04
C CYS A 101 1.23 -11.77 -5.94
N LYS A 102 0.64 -12.95 -5.71
CA LYS A 102 0.81 -14.13 -6.58
C LYS A 102 0.31 -13.88 -8.00
N PHE A 103 -0.82 -13.20 -8.18
CA PHE A 103 -1.37 -12.88 -9.50
C PHE A 103 -0.41 -12.03 -10.34
N ILE A 104 0.39 -11.16 -9.74
CA ILE A 104 1.40 -10.34 -10.43
C ILE A 104 2.81 -11.00 -10.42
N ASN A 105 2.90 -12.30 -10.17
CA ASN A 105 4.15 -13.07 -10.06
C ASN A 105 5.09 -12.57 -8.95
N GLY A 106 4.52 -12.05 -7.87
CA GLY A 106 5.23 -11.64 -6.67
C GLY A 106 4.77 -12.40 -5.43
N ARG A 107 5.13 -11.89 -4.29
CA ARG A 107 4.75 -12.38 -2.96
C ARG A 107 4.69 -11.22 -1.97
N LEU A 108 4.13 -11.42 -0.79
CA LEU A 108 4.36 -10.48 0.30
C LEU A 108 5.84 -10.50 0.70
N PRO A 109 6.45 -9.34 1.05
CA PRO A 109 7.81 -9.30 1.58
C PRO A 109 7.88 -9.99 2.94
N SER A 110 9.00 -10.63 3.27
CA SER A 110 9.26 -10.96 4.68
C SER A 110 9.45 -9.67 5.49
N PHE A 111 9.24 -9.74 6.79
CA PHE A 111 9.51 -8.59 7.66
C PHE A 111 10.99 -8.18 7.63
N ALA A 112 11.89 -9.13 7.45
CA ALA A 112 13.31 -8.82 7.25
C ALA A 112 13.56 -8.04 5.96
N GLU A 113 12.95 -8.44 4.83
CA GLU A 113 13.03 -7.73 3.55
C GLU A 113 12.37 -6.35 3.64
N TRP A 114 11.16 -6.31 4.18
CA TRP A 114 10.42 -5.06 4.38
C TRP A 114 11.22 -4.08 5.25
N SER A 115 11.80 -4.56 6.37
CA SER A 115 12.62 -3.75 7.27
C SER A 115 13.91 -3.26 6.61
N THR A 116 14.58 -4.11 5.82
CA THR A 116 15.76 -3.69 5.06
C THR A 116 15.38 -2.57 4.09
N ALA A 117 14.29 -2.74 3.36
CA ALA A 117 13.81 -1.75 2.40
C ALA A 117 13.42 -0.42 3.05
N ALA A 118 12.79 -0.48 4.24
CA ALA A 118 12.28 0.69 4.96
C ALA A 118 13.35 1.48 5.72
N TYR A 119 14.35 0.80 6.28
CA TYR A 119 15.27 1.44 7.23
C TYR A 119 16.73 1.43 6.79
N THR A 120 17.16 0.58 5.87
CA THR A 120 18.56 0.52 5.44
C THR A 120 18.71 1.06 4.03
N GLN A 121 19.45 2.15 3.87
CA GLN A 121 19.73 2.71 2.54
C GLN A 121 20.70 1.81 1.78
N VAL A 122 20.24 1.15 0.72
CA VAL A 122 21.07 0.27 -0.11
C VAL A 122 21.47 0.92 -1.44
N LEU A 123 20.71 1.90 -1.89
CA LEU A 123 20.95 2.64 -3.14
C LEU A 123 21.88 3.84 -2.88
N GLU A 124 22.67 4.20 -3.88
CA GLU A 124 23.45 5.44 -3.84
C GLU A 124 22.50 6.63 -4.05
N THR A 125 22.45 7.56 -3.08
CA THR A 125 21.67 8.80 -3.17
C THR A 125 22.42 9.96 -2.55
N LYS A 126 21.96 11.19 -2.82
CA LYS A 126 22.51 12.41 -2.21
C LYS A 126 21.92 12.71 -0.82
N VAL A 127 20.83 12.06 -0.45
CA VAL A 127 20.03 12.36 0.75
C VAL A 127 20.36 11.39 1.89
N PHE A 128 20.49 10.11 1.57
CA PHE A 128 20.72 9.05 2.55
C PHE A 128 22.06 8.38 2.29
N GLU A 129 22.80 8.13 3.37
CA GLU A 129 24.09 7.48 3.34
C GLU A 129 23.94 5.99 3.06
N LYS A 130 24.63 5.50 2.02
CA LYS A 130 24.57 4.09 1.61
C LYS A 130 25.07 3.17 2.73
N ASN A 131 24.40 2.04 2.90
CA ASN A 131 24.62 1.02 3.92
C ASN A 131 24.36 1.48 5.37
N LYS A 132 23.84 2.67 5.57
CA LYS A 132 23.38 3.15 6.88
C LYS A 132 21.97 2.65 7.17
N THR A 133 21.73 2.24 8.41
CA THR A 133 20.39 1.92 8.92
C THR A 133 19.89 3.09 9.77
N TYR A 134 18.68 3.52 9.50
CA TYR A 134 18.02 4.66 10.11
C TYR A 134 16.91 4.21 11.07
N THR A 135 16.50 5.10 11.95
CA THR A 135 15.44 4.84 12.94
C THR A 135 14.05 4.79 12.29
N TYR A 136 13.82 5.64 11.30
CA TYR A 136 12.55 5.82 10.61
C TYR A 136 12.70 5.62 9.10
N PRO A 137 11.62 5.28 8.38
CA PRO A 137 11.65 5.23 6.92
C PRO A 137 11.96 6.58 6.25
N SER A 138 11.88 7.68 6.99
CA SER A 138 12.25 9.04 6.57
C SER A 138 13.69 9.43 6.96
N GLY A 139 14.43 8.59 7.70
CA GLY A 139 15.78 8.88 8.16
C GLY A 139 15.97 8.77 9.67
N ASP A 140 16.87 9.57 10.26
CA ASP A 140 17.12 9.59 11.70
C ASP A 140 16.01 10.29 12.50
N LYS A 141 15.15 11.05 11.84
CA LYS A 141 14.01 11.74 12.44
C LYS A 141 12.71 11.33 11.74
N ALA A 142 11.65 11.23 12.52
CA ALA A 142 10.31 11.08 11.98
C ALA A 142 9.87 12.40 11.31
N GLU A 143 9.69 12.40 10.01
CA GLU A 143 9.20 13.57 9.27
C GLU A 143 8.49 13.15 7.98
N LYS A 144 7.58 14.01 7.50
CA LYS A 144 6.89 13.84 6.20
C LYS A 144 6.18 12.50 6.01
N MET A 145 5.73 11.88 7.09
CA MET A 145 4.94 10.64 7.07
C MET A 145 3.47 10.96 7.37
N ASN A 146 2.54 10.24 6.75
CA ASN A 146 1.13 10.36 7.06
C ASN A 146 0.82 9.62 8.38
N SER A 147 0.89 10.36 9.48
CA SER A 147 0.64 9.94 10.87
C SER A 147 -0.11 11.05 11.60
N THR A 148 -0.63 10.78 12.79
CA THR A 148 -1.44 11.75 13.54
C THR A 148 -0.69 13.02 13.95
N ASP A 149 0.62 12.92 14.13
CA ASP A 149 1.49 13.98 14.64
C ASP A 149 2.35 14.69 13.56
N LEU A 150 2.32 14.21 12.31
CA LEU A 150 3.08 14.82 11.22
C LEU A 150 2.17 15.40 10.14
N LEU A 151 1.98 14.72 8.97
CA LEU A 151 1.14 15.24 7.89
C LEU A 151 -0.35 15.28 8.29
N SER A 152 -0.76 14.39 9.19
CA SER A 152 -2.07 14.40 9.86
C SER A 152 -3.28 14.58 8.93
N TYR A 153 -3.29 13.88 7.78
CA TYR A 153 -4.42 13.92 6.85
C TYR A 153 -5.70 13.29 7.43
N ARG A 154 -5.59 12.56 8.56
CA ARG A 154 -6.68 11.85 9.26
C ARG A 154 -7.43 10.85 8.38
N LYS A 155 -6.78 10.39 7.34
CA LYS A 155 -7.20 9.35 6.39
C LYS A 155 -5.94 8.84 5.67
N HIS A 156 -6.02 7.67 5.01
CA HIS A 156 -4.97 7.30 4.07
C HIS A 156 -4.94 8.31 2.92
N TYR A 157 -3.81 8.41 2.26
CA TYR A 157 -3.58 9.42 1.24
C TYR A 157 -3.04 8.78 -0.04
N ASP A 158 -3.25 9.47 -1.15
CA ASP A 158 -2.77 9.10 -2.48
C ASP A 158 -1.26 8.87 -2.46
N VAL A 159 -0.82 7.66 -2.83
CA VAL A 159 0.59 7.25 -2.76
C VAL A 159 1.50 8.10 -3.64
N LEU A 160 0.98 8.68 -4.74
CA LEU A 160 1.74 9.54 -5.63
C LEU A 160 1.98 10.95 -5.06
N LYS A 161 1.28 11.31 -4.00
CA LYS A 161 1.38 12.64 -3.36
C LYS A 161 2.20 12.60 -2.06
N LEU A 162 2.64 11.41 -1.64
CA LEU A 162 3.49 11.26 -0.47
C LEU A 162 4.97 11.32 -0.85
N PRO A 163 5.84 11.85 0.02
CA PRO A 163 7.26 11.98 -0.25
C PRO A 163 7.98 10.64 -0.24
N GLU A 164 9.09 10.59 -0.97
CA GLU A 164 10.03 9.47 -0.93
C GLU A 164 10.83 9.47 0.38
N GLY A 165 11.07 8.26 0.90
CA GLY A 165 11.96 8.00 2.03
C GLY A 165 13.18 7.17 1.62
N ILE A 166 13.64 6.33 2.52
CA ILE A 166 14.76 5.40 2.33
C ILE A 166 14.57 4.59 1.04
N ASN A 167 15.63 4.43 0.25
CA ASN A 167 15.65 3.74 -1.05
C ASN A 167 14.71 4.33 -2.11
N GLY A 168 14.19 5.54 -1.94
CA GLY A 168 13.20 6.12 -2.82
C GLY A 168 11.81 5.47 -2.72
N LEU A 169 11.58 4.69 -1.65
CA LEU A 169 10.27 4.08 -1.38
C LEU A 169 9.32 5.11 -0.75
N VAL A 170 8.04 4.94 -1.01
CA VAL A 170 7.01 5.86 -0.53
C VAL A 170 6.13 5.15 0.51
N ALA A 171 5.74 5.88 1.55
CA ALA A 171 4.81 5.41 2.59
C ALA A 171 5.25 4.14 3.35
N MET A 172 6.56 3.87 3.45
CA MET A 172 7.06 2.80 4.32
C MET A 172 6.83 3.09 5.82
N GLY A 173 6.43 4.30 6.15
CA GLY A 173 6.03 4.73 7.49
C GLY A 173 4.79 5.60 7.46
N GLY A 174 3.78 5.24 8.23
CA GLY A 174 2.47 5.87 8.22
C GLY A 174 1.60 5.39 7.06
N ASN A 175 0.67 6.20 6.62
CA ASN A 175 -0.35 5.92 5.62
C ASN A 175 -1.19 4.68 5.94
N VAL A 176 -0.77 3.46 5.57
CA VAL A 176 -1.45 2.24 6.00
C VAL A 176 -0.46 1.19 6.51
N TRP A 177 -0.89 0.35 7.47
CA TRP A 177 -0.18 -0.86 7.85
C TRP A 177 -0.02 -1.76 6.64
N GLU A 178 1.14 -2.37 6.49
CA GLU A 178 1.42 -3.27 5.38
C GLU A 178 1.61 -4.70 5.84
N TRP A 179 0.85 -5.63 5.25
CA TRP A 179 1.03 -7.05 5.47
C TRP A 179 2.42 -7.52 5.05
N THR A 180 3.08 -8.29 5.90
CA THR A 180 4.29 -9.06 5.57
C THR A 180 3.97 -10.56 5.55
N LYS A 181 4.82 -11.39 4.93
CA LYS A 181 4.59 -12.84 4.86
C LYS A 181 4.72 -13.58 6.20
N ASP A 182 5.24 -12.88 7.23
CA ASP A 182 5.55 -13.48 8.53
C ASP A 182 4.28 -13.77 9.31
N ARG A 183 4.11 -15.01 9.70
CA ARG A 183 2.93 -15.50 10.40
C ARG A 183 3.29 -16.14 11.74
N LYS A 184 2.33 -16.03 12.67
CA LYS A 184 2.33 -16.77 13.93
C LYS A 184 0.89 -17.23 14.18
N ASP A 185 0.65 -18.53 14.22
CA ASP A 185 -0.68 -19.11 14.35
C ASP A 185 -1.65 -18.56 13.29
N ASN A 186 -2.78 -18.03 13.72
CA ASN A 186 -3.78 -17.39 12.85
C ASN A 186 -3.50 -15.90 12.57
N SER A 187 -2.35 -15.38 13.00
CA SER A 187 -1.99 -13.99 12.82
C SER A 187 -0.90 -13.82 11.77
N ALA A 188 -0.88 -12.64 11.15
CA ALA A 188 0.17 -12.18 10.26
C ALA A 188 0.74 -10.84 10.73
N LEU A 189 2.02 -10.61 10.49
CA LEU A 189 2.71 -9.41 10.93
C LEU A 189 2.42 -8.26 9.97
N THR A 190 2.11 -7.08 10.52
CA THR A 190 2.02 -5.81 9.79
C THR A 190 3.13 -4.87 10.23
N ALA A 191 3.62 -4.05 9.31
CA ALA A 191 4.70 -3.10 9.52
C ALA A 191 4.30 -1.70 9.04
N GLY A 192 5.09 -0.68 9.41
CA GLY A 192 4.99 0.69 8.90
C GLY A 192 4.04 1.59 9.66
N SER A 193 3.13 1.06 10.50
CA SER A 193 2.09 1.87 11.14
C SER A 193 1.07 2.44 10.13
N SER A 194 0.20 3.34 10.54
CA SER A 194 -0.78 3.98 9.65
C SER A 194 -1.06 5.42 10.07
N TRP A 195 -1.83 6.11 9.25
CA TRP A 195 -2.30 7.48 9.49
C TRP A 195 -3.02 7.69 10.84
N TRP A 196 -3.51 6.60 11.44
CA TRP A 196 -4.22 6.61 12.74
C TRP A 196 -3.28 6.63 13.95
N TYR A 197 -2.02 6.32 13.77
CA TYR A 197 -1.02 6.22 14.84
C TYR A 197 -0.01 7.37 14.75
N SER A 198 0.69 7.62 15.88
CA SER A 198 1.81 8.57 15.89
C SER A 198 3.02 8.00 15.15
N SER A 199 3.89 8.90 14.70
CA SER A 199 5.12 8.56 13.99
C SER A 199 6.06 7.62 14.77
N GLY A 200 6.01 7.65 16.10
CA GLY A 200 6.77 6.72 16.95
C GLY A 200 6.49 5.24 16.68
N ASN A 201 5.30 4.92 16.15
CA ASN A 201 4.94 3.54 15.77
C ASN A 201 5.50 3.12 14.41
N THR A 202 6.13 4.02 13.65
CA THR A 202 6.72 3.71 12.34
C THR A 202 8.13 3.16 12.41
N THR A 203 8.65 2.91 13.62
CA THR A 203 9.94 2.25 13.83
C THR A 203 9.82 0.73 13.61
N LYS A 204 10.97 0.06 13.44
CA LYS A 204 11.02 -1.40 13.27
C LYS A 204 10.33 -2.16 14.42
N SER A 205 10.43 -1.68 15.64
CA SER A 205 9.79 -2.28 16.82
C SER A 205 8.28 -2.03 16.89
N GLY A 206 7.74 -1.12 16.07
CA GLY A 206 6.31 -0.83 16.00
C GLY A 206 5.48 -1.88 15.23
N ALA A 207 6.11 -2.86 14.59
CA ALA A 207 5.42 -3.93 13.87
C ALA A 207 4.48 -4.73 14.79
N GLN A 208 3.30 -5.11 14.28
CA GLN A 208 2.24 -5.72 15.08
C GLN A 208 1.61 -6.92 14.37
N PHE A 209 1.38 -8.00 15.11
CA PHE A 209 0.56 -9.10 14.63
C PHE A 209 -0.93 -8.74 14.68
N LYS A 210 -1.63 -9.04 13.59
CA LYS A 210 -3.09 -8.92 13.47
C LYS A 210 -3.63 -10.27 12.98
N SER A 211 -4.89 -10.58 13.26
CA SER A 211 -5.54 -11.78 12.70
C SER A 211 -5.39 -11.76 11.18
N ALA A 212 -5.03 -12.89 10.56
CA ALA A 212 -4.75 -12.95 9.12
C ALA A 212 -6.00 -12.75 8.25
N ASP A 213 -7.19 -12.93 8.80
CA ASP A 213 -8.48 -12.64 8.18
C ASP A 213 -8.98 -11.21 8.45
N PHE A 214 -8.25 -10.45 9.29
CA PHE A 214 -8.61 -9.07 9.61
C PHE A 214 -8.46 -8.15 8.40
N TYR A 215 -9.42 -7.26 8.23
CA TYR A 215 -9.39 -6.20 7.22
C TYR A 215 -9.97 -4.91 7.79
N ALA A 216 -9.32 -3.78 7.55
CA ALA A 216 -9.74 -2.48 8.06
C ALA A 216 -9.22 -1.35 7.17
N ILE A 217 -9.75 -0.16 7.43
CA ILE A 217 -9.37 1.08 6.72
C ILE A 217 -7.87 1.44 6.88
N TYR A 218 -7.19 0.85 7.85
CA TYR A 218 -5.79 1.14 8.19
C TYR A 218 -4.80 0.13 7.62
N VAL A 219 -5.25 -0.88 6.88
CA VAL A 219 -4.41 -2.01 6.48
C VAL A 219 -4.46 -2.22 4.98
N GLY A 220 -3.30 -2.16 4.37
CA GLY A 220 -3.00 -2.44 2.98
C GLY A 220 -1.77 -3.34 2.87
N PHE A 221 -1.01 -3.20 1.77
CA PHE A 221 0.17 -4.03 1.52
C PHE A 221 0.96 -3.52 0.31
N ARG A 222 2.18 -4.03 0.15
CA ARG A 222 2.94 -4.00 -1.10
C ARG A 222 3.56 -5.36 -1.38
N CYS A 223 3.94 -5.62 -2.64
CA CYS A 223 4.52 -6.89 -3.04
C CYS A 223 6.03 -6.80 -3.21
N ALA A 224 6.69 -7.94 -2.97
CA ALA A 224 8.09 -8.19 -3.31
C ALA A 224 8.20 -9.22 -4.44
N PHE A 225 9.36 -9.26 -5.10
CA PHE A 225 9.62 -10.15 -6.23
C PHE A 225 11.03 -10.73 -6.10
N GLU A 226 11.19 -11.95 -6.60
CA GLU A 226 12.50 -12.55 -6.72
C GLU A 226 13.34 -11.82 -7.79
N LYS A 227 14.67 -12.01 -7.71
CA LYS A 227 15.62 -11.42 -8.66
C LYS A 227 15.53 -12.10 -10.02
#